data_4bf2d75c4fb6552b1a4ddd868f8ccced
#
_entry.id   4bf2d75c4fb6552b1a4ddd868f8ccced
#
_cell.length_a   1.000
_cell.length_b   1.000
_cell.length_c   1.000
_cell.angle_alpha   90.00
_cell.angle_beta   90.00
_cell.angle_gamma   90.00
#
_symmetry.space_group_name_H-M   'P 1'
#
loop_
_entity.id
_entity.type
_entity.pdbx_description
1 polymer ?
#
loop_
_entity_poly.entity_id
_entity_poly.type
_entity_poly.pdbx_seq_one_letter_code
_entity_poly.pdbx_strand_id
1 'polypeptide(L)' 'RIKEACRRIGDREHYGNLTTEAIAHGVGFKSRTTFIASFKKVTGLTPSEYIRISLTH' A
#
# COMPACT_ATOMS: atom_id res chain seq x y z
N ARG A 1 -8.42 -4.73 -5.33
CA ARG A 1 -7.85 -4.50 -4.00
C ARG A 1 -6.52 -3.79 -4.05
N ILE A 2 -5.64 -4.21 -4.96
CA ILE A 2 -4.34 -3.54 -5.06
C ILE A 2 -4.49 -2.12 -5.61
N LYS A 3 -5.40 -1.91 -6.56
CA LYS A 3 -5.69 -0.56 -7.05
C LYS A 3 -6.17 0.34 -5.94
N GLU A 4 -7.00 -0.19 -5.06
CA GLU A 4 -7.49 0.57 -3.91
C GLU A 4 -6.35 0.92 -2.95
N ALA A 5 -5.42 -0.02 -2.74
CA ALA A 5 -4.26 0.24 -1.91
C ALA A 5 -3.40 1.36 -2.51
N CYS A 6 -3.17 1.33 -3.81
CA CYS A 6 -2.41 2.38 -4.49
C CYS A 6 -3.08 3.74 -4.33
N ARG A 7 -4.39 3.78 -4.45
CA ARG A 7 -5.15 5.02 -4.29
C ARG A 7 -5.01 5.58 -2.88
N ARG A 8 -5.09 4.70 -1.87
CA ARG A 8 -4.95 5.12 -0.48
C ARG A 8 -3.55 5.62 -0.18
N ILE A 9 -2.54 4.98 -0.73
CA ILE A 9 -1.16 5.43 -0.58
C ILE A 9 -0.99 6.81 -1.20
N GLY A 10 -1.59 7.05 -2.37
CA GLY A 10 -1.52 8.33 -3.04
C GLY A 10 -2.22 9.45 -2.30
N ASP A 11 -3.21 9.12 -1.47
CA ASP A 11 -3.99 10.10 -0.73
C ASP A 11 -3.47 10.26 0.71
N ARG A 12 -2.18 10.51 0.84
CA ARG A 12 -1.53 10.61 2.15
C ARG A 12 -2.00 11.79 2.98
N GLU A 13 -2.44 12.86 2.34
CA GLU A 13 -2.97 14.00 3.06
C GLU A 13 -4.16 13.61 3.93
N HIS A 14 -4.92 12.64 3.45
CA HIS A 14 -6.12 12.18 4.13
C HIS A 14 -5.79 11.14 5.21
N TYR A 15 -4.83 10.27 4.93
CA TYR A 15 -4.53 9.12 5.79
C TYR A 15 -3.35 9.32 6.72
N GLY A 16 -2.52 10.31 6.46
CA GLY A 16 -1.43 10.68 7.36
C GLY A 16 -0.40 9.57 7.58
N ASN A 17 -0.38 9.03 8.78
CA ASN A 17 0.64 8.04 9.18
C ASN A 17 0.21 6.61 8.88
N LEU A 18 -0.15 6.32 7.63
CA LEU A 18 -0.52 4.96 7.25
C LEU A 18 0.67 4.02 7.29
N THR A 19 0.45 2.86 7.91
CA THR A 19 1.41 1.77 7.86
C THR A 19 0.96 0.78 6.79
N THR A 20 1.90 -0.05 6.33
CA THR A 20 1.57 -1.13 5.39
C THR A 20 0.47 -2.02 5.93
N GLU A 21 0.53 -2.33 7.22
CA GLU A 21 -0.47 -3.16 7.86
C GLU A 21 -1.86 -2.52 7.85
N ALA A 22 -1.93 -1.22 8.14
CA ALA A 22 -3.20 -0.52 8.11
C ALA A 22 -3.82 -0.52 6.72
N ILE A 23 -2.99 -0.32 5.69
CA ILE A 23 -3.46 -0.36 4.31
C ILE A 23 -3.96 -1.76 3.95
N ALA A 24 -3.22 -2.79 4.34
CA ALA A 24 -3.60 -4.18 4.06
C ALA A 24 -4.96 -4.51 4.66
N HIS A 25 -5.19 -4.16 5.91
CA HIS A 25 -6.48 -4.38 6.56
C HIS A 25 -7.58 -3.56 5.89
N GLY A 26 -7.28 -2.33 5.57
CA GLY A 26 -8.25 -1.43 4.95
C GLY A 26 -8.76 -1.91 3.59
N VAL A 27 -7.95 -2.67 2.85
CA VAL A 27 -8.38 -3.18 1.55
C VAL A 27 -8.77 -4.66 1.60
N GLY A 28 -8.89 -5.23 2.79
CA GLY A 28 -9.47 -6.55 2.97
C GLY A 28 -8.50 -7.72 3.00
N PHE A 29 -7.21 -7.47 3.18
CA PHE A 29 -6.24 -8.55 3.33
C PHE A 29 -6.16 -8.99 4.79
N LYS A 30 -6.06 -10.30 4.99
CA LYS A 30 -5.98 -10.85 6.34
C LYS A 30 -4.59 -10.74 6.95
N SER A 31 -3.56 -10.76 6.12
CA SER A 31 -2.19 -10.65 6.63
C SER A 31 -1.39 -9.70 5.76
N ARG A 32 -0.42 -9.07 6.42
CA ARG A 32 0.49 -8.15 5.75
C ARG A 32 1.34 -8.87 4.70
N THR A 33 1.79 -10.08 5.01
CA THR A 33 2.62 -10.85 4.10
C THR A 33 1.90 -11.12 2.78
N THR A 34 0.64 -11.53 2.85
CA THR A 34 -0.17 -11.78 1.66
C THR A 34 -0.35 -10.50 0.86
N PHE A 35 -0.62 -9.39 1.55
CA PHE A 35 -0.78 -8.10 0.90
C PHE A 35 0.50 -7.69 0.16
N ILE A 36 1.65 -7.80 0.82
CA ILE A 36 2.93 -7.42 0.23
C ILE A 36 3.22 -8.26 -1.01
N ALA A 37 2.99 -9.57 -0.93
CA ALA A 37 3.21 -10.46 -2.07
C ALA A 37 2.33 -10.09 -3.25
N SER A 38 1.04 -9.85 -2.99
CA SER A 38 0.09 -9.47 -4.04
C SER A 38 0.42 -8.11 -4.63
N PHE A 39 0.79 -7.16 -3.78
CA PHE A 39 1.14 -5.81 -4.23
C PHE A 39 2.35 -5.85 -5.16
N LYS A 40 3.38 -6.58 -4.76
CA LYS A 40 4.58 -6.70 -5.58
C LYS A 40 4.30 -7.40 -6.90
N LYS A 41 3.43 -8.39 -6.89
CA LYS A 41 3.06 -9.11 -8.10
C LYS A 41 2.35 -8.19 -9.11
N VAL A 42 1.50 -7.31 -8.62
CA VAL A 42 0.70 -6.44 -9.48
C VAL A 42 1.48 -5.21 -9.92
N THR A 43 2.21 -4.58 -9.00
CA THR A 43 2.90 -3.32 -9.27
C THR A 43 4.39 -3.47 -9.57
N GLY A 44 4.97 -4.60 -9.19
CA GLY A 44 6.41 -4.82 -9.31
C GLY A 44 7.21 -4.24 -8.16
N LEU A 45 6.56 -3.60 -7.19
CA LEU A 45 7.20 -2.96 -6.05
C LEU A 45 6.51 -3.38 -4.76
N THR A 46 7.27 -3.40 -3.66
CA THR A 46 6.66 -3.58 -2.36
C THR A 46 5.90 -2.31 -1.98
N PRO A 47 4.92 -2.41 -1.07
CA PRO A 47 4.21 -1.22 -0.60
C PRO A 47 5.14 -0.16 -0.02
N SER A 48 6.18 -0.58 0.70
CA SER A 48 7.15 0.36 1.27
C SER A 48 7.90 1.12 0.18
N GLU A 49 8.33 0.42 -0.86
CA GLU A 49 9.00 1.06 -1.99
C GLU A 49 8.06 2.01 -2.72
N TYR A 50 6.83 1.61 -2.89
CA TYR A 50 5.82 2.44 -3.55
C TYR A 50 5.60 3.73 -2.77
N ILE A 51 5.48 3.63 -1.46
CA ILE A 51 5.31 4.80 -0.59
C ILE A 51 6.51 5.73 -0.71
N ARG A 52 7.71 5.16 -0.70
CA ARG A 52 8.95 5.94 -0.81
C ARG A 52 8.98 6.73 -2.11
N ILE A 53 8.63 6.09 -3.21
CA ILE A 53 8.59 6.75 -4.52
C ILE A 53 7.56 7.88 -4.52
N SER A 54 6.40 7.64 -3.93
CA SER A 54 5.36 8.65 -3.82
C SER A 54 5.82 9.86 -3.01
N LEU A 55 6.62 9.62 -1.97
CA LEU A 55 7.14 10.71 -1.13
C LEU A 55 8.13 11.60 -1.87
N THR A 56 8.92 11.01 -2.75
CA THR A 56 9.93 11.77 -3.49
C THR A 56 9.38 12.45 -4.73
N HIS A 57 8.18 12.12 -5.08
CA HIS A 57 7.52 12.71 -6.25
C HIS A 57 6.99 14.12 -5.95
#